data_28df5cfd70b3d5dc4b243c878215b50d
#
_entry.id   28df5cfd70b3d5dc4b243c878215b50d
#
_cell.length_a   1.000
_cell.length_b   1.000
_cell.length_c   1.000
_cell.angle_alpha   90.00
_cell.angle_beta   90.00
_cell.angle_gamma   90.00
#
_symmetry.space_group_name_H-M   'P 1'
#
loop_
_entity.id
_entity.type
_entity.pdbx_description
1 polymer ?
#
loop_
_entity_poly.entity_id
_entity_poly.type
_entity_poly.pdbx_seq_one_letter_code
_entity_poly.pdbx_strand_id
1 'polypeptide(L)'
;MSSNQTSPTSPPPPVPSPPGRGTRTLHKSPSRTLRSRQEPMEESITEHTALMDQTLSAMSLSASGLLLDSGGALGDDEALSMMTSAAAAAAKAGVRNTAAKRGSRGGTSDFASRPHTNASASVPPLPATIAALPQFGGGGGGGLVSRGTSVSEGSKDIGKMVEPRAPTPAMYWSQTRTWGSRPPKMRSQSLNVVGNNIYVFGGWNNSVCYNDVYVLDTETMFWSRMAAAGDAVPPCRAHTATAVGHRLFVFGGGDGTRYFSDLYVLDTRSCVWARARIAGTGPSARRTHTCFYYGGYVYLFGGGDGHRALNDLWRVRAEPNADGAYEWEEVDTRGGRPFPRGYHTSTLVGNQLVVFGGSDGQECFGDTSLLSLDTMEWSHVTIDPPLTRLAHSATLVGMYLFVICGHDGADYANQVLMLKLDTLRWETRAIYGPPPVPRGYHACALHDGRLYVHGGYNGQEVFDDLYTLELSSYSYLPQVPEFVIGCHR
;
A
#
# COMPACT_ATOMS: atom_id res chain seq x y z
N MET A 1 -21.57 -71.48 4.57
CA MET A 1 -20.30 -72.24 4.66
C MET A 1 -19.16 -71.27 4.82
N SER A 2 -18.54 -71.37 6.00
CA SER A 2 -17.19 -70.94 6.45
C SER A 2 -16.88 -69.43 6.45
N SER A 3 -17.09 -68.72 7.46
CA SER A 3 -16.38 -68.33 8.68
C SER A 3 -14.85 -68.33 8.57
N ASN A 4 -14.24 -67.14 8.66
CA ASN A 4 -12.96 -66.96 9.34
C ASN A 4 -12.85 -65.56 9.97
N GLN A 5 -12.95 -65.57 11.31
CA GLN A 5 -12.58 -64.49 12.21
C GLN A 5 -11.05 -64.50 12.39
N THR A 6 -10.43 -63.36 12.42
CA THR A 6 -9.15 -63.19 13.09
C THR A 6 -9.17 -61.93 13.98
N SER A 7 -8.83 -62.20 15.25
CA SER A 7 -8.83 -61.31 16.43
C SER A 7 -7.67 -60.30 16.41
N PRO A 8 -7.73 -59.25 17.28
CA PRO A 8 -6.74 -58.16 17.30
C PRO A 8 -5.52 -58.51 18.16
N THR A 9 -4.38 -58.06 17.70
CA THR A 9 -3.09 -58.17 18.42
C THR A 9 -2.82 -56.89 19.24
N SER A 10 -2.39 -57.13 20.48
CA SER A 10 -2.04 -56.16 21.53
C SER A 10 -0.74 -55.38 21.24
N PRO A 11 -0.57 -54.18 21.83
CA PRO A 11 0.65 -53.39 21.67
C PRO A 11 1.79 -53.85 22.63
N PRO A 12 3.08 -53.59 22.26
CA PRO A 12 4.24 -53.96 23.10
C PRO A 12 4.52 -52.94 24.23
N PRO A 13 5.28 -53.36 25.27
CA PRO A 13 5.48 -52.61 26.50
C PRO A 13 6.63 -51.55 26.38
N PRO A 14 6.73 -50.58 27.34
CA PRO A 14 7.69 -49.46 27.32
C PRO A 14 9.08 -49.85 27.79
N VAL A 15 10.11 -49.17 27.23
CA VAL A 15 11.52 -49.29 27.50
C VAL A 15 11.94 -48.39 28.68
N PRO A 16 12.80 -48.84 29.60
CA PRO A 16 13.18 -48.09 30.81
C PRO A 16 14.33 -47.09 30.60
N SER A 17 14.30 -46.01 31.41
CA SER A 17 15.29 -44.93 31.48
C SER A 17 16.56 -45.37 32.20
N PRO A 18 17.77 -44.82 31.84
CA PRO A 18 19.00 -45.04 32.58
C PRO A 18 19.23 -44.01 33.71
N PRO A 19 20.07 -44.32 34.72
CA PRO A 19 20.14 -43.62 35.99
C PRO A 19 21.15 -42.45 36.01
N GLY A 20 20.94 -41.54 36.96
CA GLY A 20 21.77 -40.37 37.22
C GLY A 20 23.06 -40.68 37.99
N ARG A 21 24.04 -39.78 37.81
CA ARG A 21 25.18 -39.46 38.69
C ARG A 21 25.60 -38.05 38.32
N GLY A 22 25.93 -37.15 39.20
CA GLY A 22 26.45 -37.12 40.51
C GLY A 22 27.19 -35.78 40.64
N THR A 23 26.89 -35.07 41.68
CA THR A 23 27.46 -33.78 42.09
C THR A 23 28.98 -33.80 42.23
N ARG A 24 29.66 -32.75 41.78
CA ARG A 24 30.96 -32.34 42.30
C ARG A 24 31.10 -30.83 42.36
N THR A 25 31.09 -30.34 43.59
CA THR A 25 31.58 -29.04 44.04
C THR A 25 33.10 -28.95 43.94
N LEU A 26 33.64 -27.83 43.44
CA LEU A 26 35.00 -27.39 43.79
C LEU A 26 35.18 -25.87 43.62
N HIS A 27 35.42 -25.26 44.78
CA HIS A 27 36.32 -24.18 45.15
C HIS A 27 36.47 -22.88 44.34
N LYS A 28 36.23 -21.81 45.10
CA LYS A 28 36.69 -20.44 44.96
C LYS A 28 38.21 -20.30 44.88
N SER A 29 38.70 -19.36 44.10
CA SER A 29 39.74 -18.39 44.55
C SER A 29 39.84 -17.20 43.59
N PRO A 30 40.34 -16.04 44.03
CA PRO A 30 40.01 -14.71 43.58
C PRO A 30 41.16 -14.01 42.85
N SER A 31 40.83 -12.98 42.09
CA SER A 31 41.70 -11.82 41.83
C SER A 31 41.20 -11.07 40.58
N ARG A 32 41.05 -9.89 40.56
CA ARG A 32 41.79 -8.66 40.65
C ARG A 32 40.99 -7.56 39.96
N THR A 33 40.62 -6.58 40.71
CA THR A 33 40.13 -5.24 40.34
C THR A 33 41.00 -4.60 39.27
N LEU A 34 40.34 -4.12 38.21
CA LEU A 34 40.78 -2.97 37.45
C LEU A 34 39.59 -2.01 37.30
N ARG A 35 39.65 -0.93 38.07
CA ARG A 35 38.81 0.24 37.96
C ARG A 35 39.20 0.99 36.68
N SER A 36 38.26 1.16 35.75
CA SER A 36 38.29 2.26 34.80
C SER A 36 37.02 3.09 34.99
N ARG A 37 37.26 4.38 35.22
CA ARG A 37 36.26 5.43 35.43
C ARG A 37 35.27 5.50 34.27
N GLN A 38 33.98 5.38 34.54
CA GLN A 38 32.90 5.90 33.75
C GLN A 38 32.04 6.78 34.65
N GLU A 39 32.01 8.04 34.42
CA GLU A 39 31.02 9.04 34.87
C GLU A 39 30.57 9.86 33.65
N PRO A 40 29.41 10.53 33.68
CA PRO A 40 28.03 10.05 33.67
C PRO A 40 27.30 10.53 32.40
N MET A 41 26.63 9.66 31.72
CA MET A 41 25.74 10.00 30.60
C MET A 41 24.25 9.78 30.92
N GLU A 42 23.91 9.45 32.18
CA GLU A 42 22.51 9.14 32.54
C GLU A 42 21.68 10.36 32.96
N GLU A 43 22.26 11.47 33.37
CA GLU A 43 21.49 12.67 33.75
C GLU A 43 20.89 13.47 32.60
N SER A 44 21.44 13.33 31.38
CA SER A 44 20.91 14.07 30.20
C SER A 44 19.68 13.42 29.57
N ILE A 45 19.43 12.15 29.80
CA ILE A 45 18.32 11.40 29.20
C ILE A 45 17.03 11.59 30.03
N THR A 46 17.16 11.68 31.34
CA THR A 46 16.02 11.84 32.26
C THR A 46 15.39 13.23 32.17
N GLU A 47 16.16 14.30 31.96
CA GLU A 47 15.60 15.64 31.75
C GLU A 47 14.87 15.80 30.40
N HIS A 48 15.35 15.09 29.36
CA HIS A 48 14.70 15.14 28.04
C HIS A 48 13.38 14.36 28.01
N THR A 49 13.29 13.27 28.74
CA THR A 49 12.06 12.46 28.85
C THR A 49 11.01 13.18 29.70
N ALA A 50 11.41 13.87 30.78
CA ALA A 50 10.51 14.64 31.60
C ALA A 50 9.94 15.87 30.86
N LEU A 51 10.70 16.51 29.97
CA LEU A 51 10.23 17.63 29.16
C LEU A 51 9.28 17.20 28.04
N MET A 52 9.47 15.99 27.49
CA MET A 52 8.54 15.39 26.53
C MET A 52 7.21 15.00 27.18
N ASP A 53 7.24 14.42 28.38
CA ASP A 53 6.03 14.05 29.11
C ASP A 53 5.18 15.26 29.53
N GLN A 54 5.82 16.36 29.88
CA GLN A 54 5.09 17.63 30.18
C GLN A 54 4.46 18.27 28.96
N THR A 55 5.12 18.15 27.78
CA THR A 55 4.57 18.66 26.51
C THR A 55 3.43 17.79 26.01
N LEU A 56 3.53 16.47 26.14
CA LEU A 56 2.47 15.52 25.78
C LEU A 56 1.25 15.65 26.71
N SER A 57 1.48 15.89 28.01
CA SER A 57 0.39 16.10 28.97
C SER A 57 -0.34 17.45 28.76
N ALA A 58 0.37 18.50 28.34
CA ALA A 58 -0.23 19.80 28.00
C ALA A 58 -1.03 19.72 26.66
N MET A 59 -0.56 18.92 25.68
CA MET A 59 -1.29 18.70 24.43
C MET A 59 -2.54 17.82 24.63
N SER A 60 -2.49 16.83 25.53
CA SER A 60 -3.64 16.02 25.92
C SER A 60 -4.73 16.83 26.60
N LEU A 61 -4.37 17.80 27.42
CA LEU A 61 -5.31 18.69 28.10
C LEU A 61 -5.94 19.74 27.17
N SER A 62 -5.23 20.17 26.11
CA SER A 62 -5.80 21.07 25.09
C SER A 62 -6.74 20.36 24.12
N ALA A 63 -6.47 19.11 23.81
CA ALA A 63 -7.36 18.29 22.99
C ALA A 63 -8.66 17.92 23.73
N SER A 64 -8.59 17.68 25.06
CA SER A 64 -9.75 17.38 25.88
C SER A 64 -10.65 18.61 26.13
N GLY A 65 -10.09 19.82 26.09
CA GLY A 65 -10.85 21.08 26.26
C GLY A 65 -11.66 21.49 25.03
N LEU A 66 -11.27 21.04 23.83
CA LEU A 66 -11.98 21.32 22.56
C LEU A 66 -13.14 20.35 22.27
N LEU A 67 -13.22 19.23 22.99
CA LEU A 67 -14.26 18.20 22.82
C LEU A 67 -15.56 18.46 23.62
N LEU A 68 -15.60 19.48 24.43
CA LEU A 68 -16.77 19.72 25.31
C LEU A 68 -17.77 20.78 24.82
N ASP A 69 -17.49 21.48 23.70
CA ASP A 69 -18.35 22.61 23.28
C ASP A 69 -18.95 22.46 21.86
N SER A 70 -18.76 21.33 21.17
CA SER A 70 -19.47 21.06 19.94
C SER A 70 -19.94 19.60 19.91
N GLY A 71 -21.24 19.39 20.08
CA GLY A 71 -21.90 18.09 20.08
C GLY A 71 -21.94 17.38 18.70
N GLY A 72 -20.87 17.42 17.94
CA GLY A 72 -20.66 16.66 16.71
C GLY A 72 -19.31 15.97 16.80
N ALA A 73 -19.32 14.63 16.80
CA ALA A 73 -18.10 13.84 16.69
C ALA A 73 -17.41 14.21 15.36
N LEU A 74 -16.22 14.80 15.44
CA LEU A 74 -15.33 14.97 14.29
C LEU A 74 -15.06 13.59 13.70
N GLY A 75 -15.25 13.43 12.39
CA GLY A 75 -14.94 12.17 11.74
C GLY A 75 -13.46 11.85 11.94
N ASP A 76 -13.15 10.60 12.31
CA ASP A 76 -11.78 10.14 12.63
C ASP A 76 -10.72 10.47 11.57
N ASP A 77 -11.13 10.72 10.32
CA ASP A 77 -10.25 11.16 9.23
C ASP A 77 -9.86 12.64 9.33
N GLU A 78 -10.70 13.48 9.94
CA GLU A 78 -10.32 14.86 10.30
C GLU A 78 -9.37 14.87 11.50
N ALA A 79 -9.56 13.97 12.46
CA ALA A 79 -8.63 13.77 13.56
C ALA A 79 -7.27 13.29 13.05
N LEU A 80 -7.22 12.36 12.12
CA LEU A 80 -5.97 11.90 11.47
C LEU A 80 -5.34 13.02 10.63
N SER A 81 -6.13 13.82 9.91
CA SER A 81 -5.64 14.98 9.15
C SER A 81 -5.08 16.06 10.07
N MET A 82 -5.72 16.33 11.22
CA MET A 82 -5.22 17.27 12.21
C MET A 82 -3.98 16.75 12.95
N MET A 83 -3.91 15.45 13.25
CA MET A 83 -2.74 14.82 13.89
C MET A 83 -1.54 14.78 12.97
N THR A 84 -1.71 14.46 11.69
CA THR A 84 -0.63 14.49 10.69
C THR A 84 -0.11 15.91 10.47
N SER A 85 -1.00 16.92 10.47
CA SER A 85 -0.61 18.32 10.38
C SER A 85 0.16 18.80 11.62
N ALA A 86 -0.23 18.33 12.82
CA ALA A 86 0.46 18.66 14.08
C ALA A 86 1.84 18.01 14.16
N ALA A 87 1.97 16.75 13.73
CA ALA A 87 3.24 16.03 13.66
C ALA A 87 4.21 16.69 12.65
N ALA A 88 3.71 17.11 11.48
CA ALA A 88 4.50 17.84 10.49
C ALA A 88 4.96 19.22 11.00
N ALA A 89 4.13 19.91 11.77
CA ALA A 89 4.48 21.18 12.43
C ALA A 89 5.56 20.99 13.51
N ALA A 90 5.47 19.92 14.30
CA ALA A 90 6.46 19.57 15.32
C ALA A 90 7.81 19.19 14.71
N ALA A 91 7.81 18.42 13.61
CA ALA A 91 9.03 18.05 12.87
C ALA A 91 9.72 19.29 12.26
N LYS A 92 8.96 20.24 11.71
CA LYS A 92 9.50 21.54 11.21
C LYS A 92 10.06 22.42 12.33
N ALA A 93 9.48 22.37 13.53
CA ALA A 93 9.99 23.08 14.70
C ALA A 93 11.29 22.47 15.26
N GLY A 94 11.42 21.13 15.24
CA GLY A 94 12.62 20.40 15.66
C GLY A 94 13.84 20.68 14.78
N VAL A 95 13.65 20.81 13.49
CA VAL A 95 14.73 21.12 12.53
C VAL A 95 15.26 22.56 12.72
N ARG A 96 14.41 23.51 13.13
CA ARG A 96 14.87 24.91 13.41
C ARG A 96 15.73 25.00 14.66
N ASN A 97 15.52 24.17 15.68
CA ASN A 97 16.30 24.20 16.92
C ASN A 97 17.69 23.55 16.78
N THR A 98 17.91 22.64 15.86
CA THR A 98 19.23 22.05 15.60
C THR A 98 20.18 22.97 14.81
N ALA A 99 19.63 23.92 14.02
CA ALA A 99 20.41 24.91 13.28
C ALA A 99 20.89 26.08 14.18
N ALA A 100 20.19 26.39 15.28
CA ALA A 100 20.54 27.49 16.17
C ALA A 100 21.64 27.19 17.21
N LYS A 101 22.04 25.92 17.41
CA LYS A 101 23.05 25.52 18.43
C LYS A 101 24.47 25.34 17.91
N ARG A 102 24.78 25.68 16.65
CA ARG A 102 26.15 25.59 16.09
C ARG A 102 26.88 26.93 15.89
N GLY A 103 26.42 27.99 16.54
CA GLY A 103 27.04 29.31 16.40
C GLY A 103 27.33 30.02 17.71
N SER A 104 28.24 29.53 18.55
CA SER A 104 28.96 30.37 19.52
C SER A 104 30.20 29.67 20.07
N ARG A 105 31.33 29.99 19.50
CA ARG A 105 32.63 30.13 20.18
C ARG A 105 33.63 30.84 19.26
N GLY A 106 33.85 32.09 19.56
CA GLY A 106 35.03 32.85 19.88
C GLY A 106 36.11 32.98 18.80
N GLY A 107 36.40 34.22 18.43
CA GLY A 107 37.64 34.62 17.77
C GLY A 107 37.47 35.97 17.09
N THR A 108 37.91 37.02 17.78
CA THR A 108 38.05 38.40 17.34
C THR A 108 39.03 38.57 16.20
N SER A 109 38.68 39.30 15.15
CA SER A 109 39.54 40.35 14.54
C SER A 109 38.79 41.06 13.39
N ASP A 110 38.96 42.39 13.41
CA ASP A 110 38.44 43.40 12.53
C ASP A 110 38.72 43.18 11.03
N PHE A 111 37.80 43.58 10.14
CA PHE A 111 38.00 44.61 9.10
C PHE A 111 36.75 44.74 8.18
N ALA A 112 36.30 46.01 8.13
CA ALA A 112 35.70 46.75 7.00
C ALA A 112 34.56 46.17 6.14
N SER A 113 33.45 46.85 6.33
CA SER A 113 32.35 47.28 5.43
C SER A 113 32.53 47.17 3.90
N ARG A 114 31.53 46.54 3.24
CA ARG A 114 30.77 47.08 2.10
C ARG A 114 29.57 46.22 1.75
N PRO A 115 28.48 46.81 1.20
CA PRO A 115 27.21 46.17 1.04
C PRO A 115 27.09 45.39 -0.27
N HIS A 116 26.47 44.21 -0.25
CA HIS A 116 26.06 43.53 -1.45
C HIS A 116 24.57 43.25 -1.48
N THR A 117 24.00 43.73 -2.54
CA THR A 117 22.64 43.65 -3.06
C THR A 117 22.12 42.21 -3.16
N ASN A 118 20.83 42.09 -2.83
CA ASN A 118 19.98 40.93 -3.11
C ASN A 118 20.02 40.57 -4.62
N ALA A 119 20.36 39.33 -4.92
CA ALA A 119 20.04 38.68 -6.20
C ALA A 119 19.28 37.38 -5.94
N SER A 120 18.00 37.43 -6.17
CA SER A 120 17.14 36.28 -6.33
C SER A 120 17.49 35.53 -7.59
N ALA A 121 17.99 34.30 -7.49
CA ALA A 121 18.20 33.43 -8.63
C ALA A 121 16.86 32.84 -9.09
N SER A 122 16.34 33.36 -10.17
CA SER A 122 15.24 32.81 -10.97
C SER A 122 15.73 31.65 -11.83
N VAL A 123 15.04 30.53 -11.78
CA VAL A 123 15.20 29.37 -12.64
C VAL A 123 14.75 29.76 -14.06
N PRO A 124 15.53 29.45 -15.12
CA PRO A 124 15.15 29.78 -16.48
C PRO A 124 14.05 28.84 -17.01
N PRO A 125 13.10 29.35 -17.86
CA PRO A 125 12.09 28.52 -18.49
C PRO A 125 12.66 27.71 -19.65
N LEU A 126 12.17 26.47 -19.82
CA LEU A 126 12.46 25.60 -20.94
C LEU A 126 11.85 26.16 -22.25
N PRO A 127 12.51 26.02 -23.41
CA PRO A 127 11.99 26.51 -24.66
C PRO A 127 10.85 25.62 -25.21
N ALA A 128 9.75 26.24 -25.53
CA ALA A 128 8.67 25.66 -26.31
C ALA A 128 9.10 25.55 -27.78
N THR A 129 9.26 24.33 -28.28
CA THR A 129 9.36 24.08 -29.72
C THR A 129 8.14 23.31 -30.17
N ILE A 130 7.22 24.02 -30.78
CA ILE A 130 6.10 23.47 -31.52
C ILE A 130 6.65 23.02 -32.87
N ALA A 131 6.72 21.72 -33.14
CA ALA A 131 6.94 21.17 -34.45
C ALA A 131 5.61 20.82 -35.10
N ALA A 132 5.31 21.48 -36.22
CA ALA A 132 4.14 21.30 -37.02
C ALA A 132 4.12 19.92 -37.69
N LEU A 133 2.96 19.29 -37.70
CA LEU A 133 2.65 18.09 -38.47
C LEU A 133 2.57 18.42 -39.99
N PRO A 134 3.10 17.59 -40.88
CA PRO A 134 2.86 17.75 -42.32
C PRO A 134 1.49 17.16 -42.68
N GLN A 135 0.71 17.98 -43.43
CA GLN A 135 -0.54 17.57 -44.07
C GLN A 135 -0.26 16.68 -45.29
N PHE A 136 -0.93 15.55 -45.35
CA PHE A 136 -1.02 14.73 -46.56
C PHE A 136 -1.98 15.34 -47.54
N GLY A 137 -1.48 15.82 -48.69
CA GLY A 137 -2.26 16.14 -49.86
C GLY A 137 -2.00 15.09 -50.91
N GLY A 138 -3.08 14.50 -51.42
CA GLY A 138 -3.06 13.53 -52.49
C GLY A 138 -3.01 14.15 -53.89
N GLY A 139 -2.56 13.37 -54.87
CA GLY A 139 -2.73 13.69 -56.29
C GLY A 139 -1.67 13.07 -57.19
N GLY A 140 -1.94 12.10 -57.90
CA GLY A 140 -1.95 11.46 -59.12
C GLY A 140 -0.85 11.68 -60.17
N GLY A 141 -0.45 10.56 -60.81
CA GLY A 141 -0.28 10.49 -62.26
C GLY A 141 1.11 10.51 -62.82
N GLY A 142 1.61 9.36 -63.28
CA GLY A 142 2.09 9.17 -64.62
C GLY A 142 3.52 9.54 -64.99
N GLY A 143 4.26 8.53 -65.56
CA GLY A 143 5.28 8.84 -66.55
C GLY A 143 6.59 8.03 -66.45
N LEU A 144 6.67 6.91 -67.14
CA LEU A 144 7.91 6.23 -67.53
C LEU A 144 8.78 7.09 -68.47
N VAL A 145 10.06 7.23 -68.25
CA VAL A 145 11.09 7.24 -69.30
C VAL A 145 12.43 6.72 -68.76
N SER A 146 12.97 5.73 -69.45
CA SER A 146 14.31 5.17 -69.32
C SER A 146 15.38 6.01 -70.05
N ARG A 147 16.61 6.02 -69.52
CA ARG A 147 17.95 6.08 -70.17
C ARG A 147 18.96 6.27 -69.06
N GLY A 148 19.92 5.52 -68.87
CA GLY A 148 20.98 4.82 -69.50
C GLY A 148 22.31 5.56 -69.30
N THR A 149 23.32 4.79 -68.75
CA THR A 149 24.78 5.04 -68.74
C THR A 149 25.30 6.08 -67.76
N SER A 150 26.25 5.84 -66.86
CA SER A 150 27.60 5.27 -67.02
C SER A 150 28.27 5.12 -65.62
N VAL A 151 29.14 4.15 -65.52
CA VAL A 151 29.94 3.71 -64.40
C VAL A 151 31.01 4.74 -64.02
N SER A 152 31.08 5.08 -62.71
CA SER A 152 32.35 5.49 -62.10
C SER A 152 32.43 4.89 -60.70
N GLU A 153 33.45 4.07 -60.51
CA GLU A 153 33.79 3.51 -59.19
C GLU A 153 34.20 4.63 -58.23
N GLY A 154 33.44 4.76 -57.16
CA GLY A 154 33.74 5.67 -56.03
C GLY A 154 33.35 4.92 -54.75
N SER A 155 34.35 4.67 -53.95
CA SER A 155 34.40 4.26 -52.54
C SER A 155 33.04 4.13 -51.83
N LYS A 156 32.69 2.91 -51.48
CA LYS A 156 31.55 2.57 -50.63
C LYS A 156 31.84 2.98 -49.18
N ASP A 157 31.47 4.21 -48.82
CA ASP A 157 31.16 4.52 -47.45
C ASP A 157 29.76 3.99 -47.18
N ILE A 158 29.66 2.75 -46.64
CA ILE A 158 28.44 2.19 -46.18
C ILE A 158 28.08 2.94 -44.91
N GLY A 159 27.36 4.07 -45.08
CA GLY A 159 26.68 4.74 -43.99
C GLY A 159 25.90 3.67 -43.22
N LYS A 160 26.36 3.37 -41.99
CA LYS A 160 25.57 2.58 -41.04
C LYS A 160 24.19 3.24 -40.96
N MET A 161 23.21 2.62 -41.59
CA MET A 161 21.79 2.91 -41.28
C MET A 161 21.65 2.68 -39.79
N VAL A 162 21.58 3.77 -39.06
CA VAL A 162 21.18 3.73 -37.64
C VAL A 162 19.74 3.26 -37.67
N GLU A 163 19.52 1.99 -37.39
CA GLU A 163 18.17 1.48 -37.19
C GLU A 163 17.48 2.41 -36.17
N PRO A 164 16.28 2.90 -36.48
CA PRO A 164 15.55 3.73 -35.54
C PRO A 164 15.41 2.92 -34.25
N ARG A 165 15.98 3.42 -33.16
CA ARG A 165 15.83 2.81 -31.84
C ARG A 165 14.33 2.69 -31.59
N ALA A 166 13.88 1.48 -31.22
CA ALA A 166 12.51 1.31 -30.75
C ALA A 166 12.20 2.38 -29.68
N PRO A 167 11.03 3.00 -29.70
CA PRO A 167 10.68 4.01 -28.72
C PRO A 167 10.86 3.42 -27.32
N THR A 168 11.43 4.21 -26.42
CA THR A 168 11.62 3.79 -25.02
C THR A 168 10.27 3.36 -24.46
N PRO A 169 10.15 2.15 -23.89
CA PRO A 169 8.91 1.69 -23.29
C PRO A 169 8.45 2.71 -22.24
N ALA A 170 7.29 3.26 -22.40
CA ALA A 170 6.76 4.30 -21.53
C ALA A 170 5.35 3.94 -21.09
N MET A 171 5.02 4.27 -19.85
CA MET A 171 3.67 4.21 -19.33
C MET A 171 2.91 5.50 -19.67
N TYR A 172 1.60 5.43 -19.73
CA TYR A 172 0.79 6.57 -20.10
C TYR A 172 -0.46 6.71 -19.21
N TRP A 173 -0.59 7.87 -18.58
CA TRP A 173 -1.80 8.24 -17.85
C TRP A 173 -2.86 8.80 -18.79
N SER A 174 -4.08 8.35 -18.60
CA SER A 174 -5.25 8.96 -19.23
C SER A 174 -6.42 9.02 -18.25
N GLN A 175 -7.17 10.12 -18.29
CA GLN A 175 -8.49 10.16 -17.66
C GLN A 175 -9.46 9.41 -18.57
N THR A 176 -9.99 8.31 -18.05
CA THR A 176 -10.79 7.37 -18.83
C THR A 176 -12.21 7.89 -19.01
N ARG A 177 -12.63 8.01 -20.26
CA ARG A 177 -14.04 8.32 -20.57
C ARG A 177 -14.89 7.08 -20.36
N THR A 178 -15.94 7.23 -19.60
CA THR A 178 -16.90 6.16 -19.31
C THR A 178 -18.33 6.63 -19.53
N TRP A 179 -19.23 5.70 -19.74
CA TRP A 179 -20.65 5.94 -19.98
C TRP A 179 -21.51 5.24 -18.95
N GLY A 180 -22.81 5.45 -18.97
CA GLY A 180 -23.77 4.79 -18.09
C GLY A 180 -23.89 5.41 -16.70
N SER A 181 -24.34 4.61 -15.76
CA SER A 181 -24.60 5.01 -14.36
C SER A 181 -23.31 4.98 -13.54
N ARG A 182 -22.55 6.08 -13.58
CA ARG A 182 -21.26 6.19 -12.87
C ARG A 182 -21.44 6.20 -11.36
N PRO A 183 -20.44 5.69 -10.60
CA PRO A 183 -20.38 5.91 -9.17
C PRO A 183 -20.37 7.39 -8.83
N PRO A 184 -20.98 7.82 -7.71
CA PRO A 184 -20.82 9.18 -7.21
C PRO A 184 -19.39 9.44 -6.72
N LYS A 185 -19.10 10.70 -6.35
CA LYS A 185 -17.84 11.02 -5.66
C LYS A 185 -17.68 10.17 -4.41
N MET A 186 -16.53 9.49 -4.29
CA MET A 186 -16.28 8.58 -3.17
C MET A 186 -14.81 8.36 -2.88
N ARG A 187 -14.54 8.05 -1.60
CA ARG A 187 -13.25 7.61 -1.10
C ARG A 187 -13.42 6.42 -0.17
N SER A 188 -12.36 5.66 0.07
CA SER A 188 -12.36 4.48 0.93
C SER A 188 -13.38 3.41 0.53
N GLN A 189 -13.70 3.34 -0.75
CA GLN A 189 -14.44 2.27 -1.40
C GLN A 189 -13.50 1.08 -1.69
N SER A 190 -14.08 -0.08 -1.94
CA SER A 190 -13.34 -1.21 -2.52
C SER A 190 -13.47 -1.22 -4.05
N LEU A 191 -12.48 -1.83 -4.72
CA LEU A 191 -12.47 -2.04 -6.16
C LEU A 191 -11.86 -3.40 -6.46
N ASN A 192 -12.61 -4.25 -7.14
CA ASN A 192 -12.22 -5.63 -7.43
C ASN A 192 -12.50 -5.98 -8.88
N VAL A 193 -11.63 -6.79 -9.47
CA VAL A 193 -11.81 -7.34 -10.82
C VAL A 193 -12.37 -8.75 -10.70
N VAL A 194 -13.47 -9.02 -11.42
CA VAL A 194 -14.03 -10.37 -11.62
C VAL A 194 -14.38 -10.54 -13.10
N GLY A 195 -13.64 -11.39 -13.78
CA GLY A 195 -13.69 -11.47 -15.25
C GLY A 195 -13.31 -10.16 -15.91
N ASN A 196 -14.10 -9.66 -16.85
CA ASN A 196 -13.90 -8.39 -17.53
C ASN A 196 -14.62 -7.22 -16.85
N ASN A 197 -15.08 -7.41 -15.61
CA ASN A 197 -15.80 -6.40 -14.87
C ASN A 197 -15.01 -5.90 -13.66
N ILE A 198 -15.07 -4.60 -13.42
CA ILE A 198 -14.58 -3.95 -12.22
C ILE A 198 -15.78 -3.61 -11.33
N TYR A 199 -15.77 -4.14 -10.11
CA TYR A 199 -16.80 -3.94 -9.10
C TYR A 199 -16.32 -2.89 -8.09
N VAL A 200 -17.09 -1.81 -7.91
CA VAL A 200 -16.87 -0.78 -6.90
C VAL A 200 -17.99 -0.87 -5.87
N PHE A 201 -17.63 -1.00 -4.60
CA PHE A 201 -18.60 -1.11 -3.52
C PHE A 201 -18.32 -0.14 -2.39
N GLY A 202 -19.39 0.43 -1.81
CA GLY A 202 -19.33 1.27 -0.62
C GLY A 202 -18.64 2.61 -0.84
N GLY A 203 -17.93 3.07 0.20
CA GLY A 203 -17.23 4.36 0.17
C GLY A 203 -18.04 5.51 0.76
N TRP A 204 -17.45 6.71 0.73
CA TRP A 204 -17.98 7.90 1.41
C TRP A 204 -17.61 9.19 0.67
N ASN A 205 -18.51 10.16 0.66
CA ASN A 205 -18.28 11.46 0.01
C ASN A 205 -18.12 12.64 0.99
N ASN A 206 -17.75 12.38 2.25
CA ASN A 206 -17.70 13.30 3.37
C ASN A 206 -19.06 13.65 4.03
N SER A 207 -20.16 13.14 3.47
CA SER A 207 -21.50 13.35 4.02
C SER A 207 -22.30 12.05 4.09
N VAL A 208 -22.18 11.20 3.08
CA VAL A 208 -22.97 9.98 2.93
C VAL A 208 -22.05 8.78 2.72
N CYS A 209 -22.25 7.74 3.51
CA CYS A 209 -21.73 6.40 3.23
C CYS A 209 -22.63 5.67 2.25
N TYR A 210 -22.03 4.92 1.33
CA TYR A 210 -22.72 4.16 0.31
C TYR A 210 -22.72 2.66 0.60
N ASN A 211 -23.73 1.96 0.09
CA ASN A 211 -23.78 0.50 0.04
C ASN A 211 -24.14 -0.03 -1.35
N ASP A 212 -24.04 0.82 -2.35
CA ASP A 212 -24.26 0.46 -3.74
C ASP A 212 -23.07 -0.31 -4.31
N VAL A 213 -23.37 -1.19 -5.26
CA VAL A 213 -22.39 -1.86 -6.11
C VAL A 213 -22.47 -1.26 -7.50
N TYR A 214 -21.38 -0.70 -7.99
CA TYR A 214 -21.23 -0.25 -9.36
C TYR A 214 -20.33 -1.22 -10.11
N VAL A 215 -20.68 -1.50 -11.37
CA VAL A 215 -19.94 -2.43 -12.22
C VAL A 215 -19.53 -1.70 -13.49
N LEU A 216 -18.24 -1.69 -13.76
CA LEU A 216 -17.67 -1.23 -15.02
C LEU A 216 -17.37 -2.45 -15.89
N ASP A 217 -17.99 -2.52 -17.03
CA ASP A 217 -17.56 -3.39 -18.11
C ASP A 217 -16.33 -2.77 -18.78
N THR A 218 -15.18 -3.45 -18.69
CA THR A 218 -13.90 -2.91 -19.16
C THR A 218 -13.74 -2.97 -20.68
N GLU A 219 -14.56 -3.74 -21.39
CA GLU A 219 -14.55 -3.79 -22.86
C GLU A 219 -15.31 -2.62 -23.46
N THR A 220 -16.46 -2.28 -22.86
CA THR A 220 -17.34 -1.20 -23.35
C THR A 220 -17.14 0.12 -22.62
N MET A 221 -16.43 0.11 -21.49
CA MET A 221 -16.29 1.24 -20.57
C MET A 221 -17.63 1.80 -20.08
N PHE A 222 -18.60 0.90 -19.88
CA PHE A 222 -19.96 1.24 -19.47
C PHE A 222 -20.19 0.88 -18.00
N TRP A 223 -20.61 1.87 -17.22
CA TRP A 223 -21.01 1.71 -15.83
C TRP A 223 -22.47 1.32 -15.69
N SER A 224 -22.73 0.35 -14.86
CA SER A 224 -24.07 0.00 -14.39
C SER A 224 -24.10 -0.03 -12.87
N ARG A 225 -25.24 0.33 -12.28
CA ARG A 225 -25.50 0.09 -10.86
C ARG A 225 -26.15 -1.28 -10.73
N MET A 226 -25.52 -2.16 -9.95
CA MET A 226 -26.04 -3.52 -9.75
C MET A 226 -27.33 -3.50 -8.90
N ALA A 227 -28.37 -4.13 -9.37
CA ALA A 227 -29.55 -4.42 -8.56
C ALA A 227 -29.30 -5.70 -7.76
N ALA A 228 -28.58 -5.55 -6.65
CA ALA A 228 -28.26 -6.69 -5.78
C ALA A 228 -29.47 -7.04 -4.89
N ALA A 229 -29.71 -8.35 -4.76
CA ALA A 229 -30.73 -8.93 -3.89
C ALA A 229 -30.08 -9.58 -2.65
N GLY A 230 -30.90 -10.19 -1.78
CA GLY A 230 -30.42 -10.92 -0.60
C GLY A 230 -30.35 -10.07 0.65
N ASP A 231 -29.35 -10.33 1.50
CA ASP A 231 -29.21 -9.65 2.77
C ASP A 231 -28.81 -8.19 2.61
N ALA A 232 -29.40 -7.32 3.42
CA ALA A 232 -29.07 -5.89 3.40
C ALA A 232 -27.68 -5.63 3.98
N VAL A 233 -26.76 -5.14 3.15
CA VAL A 233 -25.43 -4.70 3.58
C VAL A 233 -25.52 -3.26 4.06
N PRO A 234 -25.02 -2.92 5.27
CA PRO A 234 -25.02 -1.52 5.72
C PRO A 234 -24.10 -0.65 4.84
N PRO A 235 -24.40 0.64 4.71
CA PRO A 235 -23.45 1.57 4.10
C PRO A 235 -22.12 1.53 4.85
N CYS A 236 -21.01 1.41 4.13
CA CYS A 236 -19.70 1.28 4.77
C CYS A 236 -18.56 1.85 3.93
N ARG A 237 -17.52 2.31 4.64
CA ARG A 237 -16.26 2.79 4.10
C ARG A 237 -15.08 2.14 4.78
N ALA A 238 -13.93 2.13 4.14
CA ALA A 238 -12.68 1.59 4.67
C ALA A 238 -12.79 0.12 5.14
N HIS A 239 -13.73 -0.60 4.51
CA HIS A 239 -13.86 -2.05 4.52
C HIS A 239 -12.87 -2.66 3.51
N THR A 240 -12.76 -3.97 3.52
CA THR A 240 -12.08 -4.71 2.45
C THR A 240 -13.08 -5.53 1.66
N ALA A 241 -12.81 -5.68 0.36
CA ALA A 241 -13.47 -6.67 -0.48
C ALA A 241 -12.39 -7.54 -1.13
N THR A 242 -12.54 -8.85 -1.02
CA THR A 242 -11.58 -9.82 -1.56
C THR A 242 -12.28 -10.72 -2.55
N ALA A 243 -11.80 -10.72 -3.80
CA ALA A 243 -12.36 -11.57 -4.85
C ALA A 243 -11.85 -13.01 -4.70
N VAL A 244 -12.79 -13.97 -4.69
CA VAL A 244 -12.52 -15.41 -4.70
C VAL A 244 -13.39 -16.04 -5.77
N GLY A 245 -12.82 -16.30 -6.94
CA GLY A 245 -13.60 -16.71 -8.11
C GLY A 245 -14.61 -15.63 -8.50
N HIS A 246 -15.90 -15.96 -8.42
CA HIS A 246 -17.00 -15.03 -8.73
C HIS A 246 -17.64 -14.42 -7.46
N ARG A 247 -17.04 -14.62 -6.30
CA ARG A 247 -17.55 -14.09 -5.03
C ARG A 247 -16.66 -12.98 -4.50
N LEU A 248 -17.27 -11.92 -3.93
CA LEU A 248 -16.59 -10.88 -3.21
C LEU A 248 -16.88 -11.03 -1.71
N PHE A 249 -15.83 -11.26 -0.94
CA PHE A 249 -15.87 -11.34 0.53
C PHE A 249 -15.63 -9.93 1.08
N VAL A 250 -16.65 -9.35 1.69
CA VAL A 250 -16.62 -7.99 2.24
C VAL A 250 -16.62 -8.07 3.76
N PHE A 251 -15.58 -7.51 4.39
CA PHE A 251 -15.43 -7.52 5.84
C PHE A 251 -15.23 -6.12 6.41
N GLY A 252 -15.88 -5.86 7.53
CA GLY A 252 -15.61 -4.71 8.39
C GLY A 252 -15.95 -3.36 7.77
N GLY A 253 -15.11 -2.36 8.03
CA GLY A 253 -15.38 -0.98 7.68
C GLY A 253 -16.21 -0.26 8.74
N GLY A 254 -16.80 0.88 8.37
CA GLY A 254 -17.68 1.63 9.25
C GLY A 254 -18.57 2.60 8.49
N ASP A 255 -19.61 3.12 9.16
CA ASP A 255 -20.56 4.09 8.59
C ASP A 255 -20.28 5.55 9.02
N GLY A 256 -19.22 5.76 9.80
CA GLY A 256 -18.88 7.05 10.41
C GLY A 256 -19.27 7.12 11.88
N THR A 257 -20.23 6.30 12.33
CA THR A 257 -20.69 6.27 13.74
C THR A 257 -20.23 5.01 14.45
N ARG A 258 -20.08 3.90 13.73
CA ARG A 258 -19.70 2.60 14.29
C ARG A 258 -18.84 1.84 13.30
N TYR A 259 -18.06 0.90 13.81
CA TYR A 259 -17.28 -0.06 13.02
C TYR A 259 -18.00 -1.39 12.97
N PHE A 260 -17.73 -2.14 11.90
CA PHE A 260 -18.36 -3.43 11.64
C PHE A 260 -17.35 -4.58 11.78
N SER A 261 -17.86 -5.74 12.17
CA SER A 261 -17.16 -7.03 12.18
C SER A 261 -17.89 -8.09 11.38
N ASP A 262 -18.89 -7.70 10.62
CA ASP A 262 -19.65 -8.61 9.78
C ASP A 262 -18.88 -9.00 8.53
N LEU A 263 -19.08 -10.24 8.11
CA LEU A 263 -18.64 -10.76 6.82
C LEU A 263 -19.85 -10.92 5.91
N TYR A 264 -19.82 -10.27 4.76
CA TYR A 264 -20.79 -10.42 3.69
C TYR A 264 -20.14 -11.03 2.46
N VAL A 265 -20.90 -11.84 1.72
CA VAL A 265 -20.43 -12.44 0.47
C VAL A 265 -21.40 -12.04 -0.65
N LEU A 266 -20.87 -11.35 -1.67
CA LEU A 266 -21.62 -11.09 -2.90
C LEU A 266 -21.25 -12.15 -3.94
N ASP A 267 -22.25 -12.87 -4.40
CA ASP A 267 -22.11 -13.67 -5.62
C ASP A 267 -22.38 -12.78 -6.83
N THR A 268 -21.36 -12.55 -7.64
CA THR A 268 -21.41 -11.63 -8.79
C THR A 268 -22.18 -12.20 -9.98
N ARG A 269 -22.45 -13.51 -10.00
CA ARG A 269 -23.23 -14.16 -11.08
C ARG A 269 -24.73 -14.04 -10.82
N SER A 270 -25.13 -14.32 -9.57
CA SER A 270 -26.54 -14.23 -9.17
C SER A 270 -26.93 -12.83 -8.69
N CYS A 271 -25.95 -11.94 -8.44
CA CYS A 271 -26.14 -10.61 -7.86
C CYS A 271 -26.80 -10.66 -6.48
N VAL A 272 -26.47 -11.66 -5.65
CA VAL A 272 -27.08 -11.89 -4.34
C VAL A 272 -26.06 -11.71 -3.24
N TRP A 273 -26.42 -10.90 -2.24
CA TRP A 273 -25.70 -10.76 -0.99
C TRP A 273 -26.13 -11.81 0.03
N ALA A 274 -25.18 -12.40 0.71
CA ALA A 274 -25.41 -13.24 1.88
C ALA A 274 -24.56 -12.74 3.05
N ARG A 275 -25.19 -12.52 4.22
CA ARG A 275 -24.47 -12.29 5.46
C ARG A 275 -23.95 -13.62 5.97
N ALA A 276 -22.65 -13.76 6.11
CA ALA A 276 -22.03 -14.98 6.57
C ALA A 276 -22.43 -15.29 8.02
N ARG A 277 -22.88 -16.52 8.26
CA ARG A 277 -23.09 -17.03 9.62
C ARG A 277 -21.73 -17.40 10.20
N ILE A 278 -21.29 -16.71 11.24
CA ILE A 278 -19.99 -16.94 11.88
C ILE A 278 -20.20 -17.90 13.06
N ALA A 279 -19.42 -18.98 13.08
CA ALA A 279 -19.30 -19.88 14.23
C ALA A 279 -18.10 -19.43 15.09
N GLY A 280 -18.29 -19.43 16.41
CA GLY A 280 -17.23 -19.02 17.33
C GLY A 280 -16.99 -17.52 17.38
N THR A 281 -15.75 -17.13 17.68
CA THR A 281 -15.30 -15.75 17.76
C THR A 281 -14.59 -15.37 16.47
N GLY A 282 -14.58 -14.07 16.13
CA GLY A 282 -13.88 -13.54 14.97
C GLY A 282 -13.14 -12.25 15.28
N PRO A 283 -12.54 -11.62 14.25
CA PRO A 283 -11.86 -10.35 14.40
C PRO A 283 -12.77 -9.27 14.98
N SER A 284 -12.20 -8.36 15.79
CA SER A 284 -12.95 -7.20 16.28
C SER A 284 -13.45 -6.32 15.13
N ALA A 285 -14.49 -5.53 15.39
CA ALA A 285 -14.96 -4.50 14.47
C ALA A 285 -13.80 -3.55 14.13
N ARG A 286 -13.54 -3.34 12.86
CA ARG A 286 -12.37 -2.59 12.41
C ARG A 286 -12.51 -2.00 11.02
N ARG A 287 -11.71 -0.98 10.74
CA ARG A 287 -11.56 -0.39 9.40
C ARG A 287 -10.09 -0.27 9.01
N THR A 288 -9.81 0.07 7.74
CA THR A 288 -8.46 0.32 7.21
C THR A 288 -7.48 -0.86 7.33
N HIS A 289 -8.02 -2.05 7.59
CA HIS A 289 -7.32 -3.32 7.51
C HIS A 289 -7.14 -3.74 6.05
N THR A 290 -6.34 -4.76 5.82
CA THR A 290 -6.18 -5.38 4.50
C THR A 290 -6.63 -6.83 4.52
N CYS A 291 -7.19 -7.30 3.38
CA CYS A 291 -7.52 -8.70 3.18
C CYS A 291 -6.93 -9.20 1.87
N PHE A 292 -6.57 -10.49 1.83
CA PHE A 292 -6.07 -11.17 0.65
C PHE A 292 -6.49 -12.65 0.67
N TYR A 293 -6.53 -13.27 -0.50
CA TYR A 293 -6.89 -14.69 -0.64
C TYR A 293 -5.64 -15.52 -0.92
N TYR A 294 -5.43 -16.59 -0.15
CA TYR A 294 -4.34 -17.55 -0.35
C TYR A 294 -4.73 -18.93 0.19
N GLY A 295 -4.42 -19.98 -0.57
CA GLY A 295 -4.53 -21.37 -0.11
C GLY A 295 -5.91 -21.80 0.35
N GLY A 296 -7.01 -21.24 -0.22
CA GLY A 296 -8.38 -21.54 0.18
C GLY A 296 -8.91 -20.68 1.33
N TYR A 297 -8.13 -19.71 1.82
CA TYR A 297 -8.50 -18.83 2.92
C TYR A 297 -8.48 -17.36 2.49
N VAL A 298 -9.40 -16.59 3.02
CA VAL A 298 -9.33 -15.14 3.08
C VAL A 298 -8.63 -14.75 4.39
N TYR A 299 -7.51 -14.09 4.27
CA TYR A 299 -6.72 -13.58 5.40
C TYR A 299 -7.06 -12.11 5.63
N LEU A 300 -6.94 -11.68 6.89
CA LEU A 300 -7.12 -10.31 7.34
C LEU A 300 -5.93 -9.90 8.20
N PHE A 301 -5.37 -8.71 7.94
CA PHE A 301 -4.26 -8.18 8.73
C PHE A 301 -4.51 -6.74 9.16
N GLY A 302 -4.30 -6.46 10.46
CA GLY A 302 -4.22 -5.12 11.03
C GLY A 302 -5.50 -4.30 10.98
N GLY A 303 -5.36 -3.00 10.72
CA GLY A 303 -6.43 -2.00 10.76
C GLY A 303 -6.53 -1.27 12.08
N GLY A 304 -7.66 -0.64 12.35
CA GLY A 304 -7.95 0.03 13.63
C GLY A 304 -9.35 -0.26 14.11
N ASP A 305 -9.52 -0.43 15.43
CA ASP A 305 -10.80 -0.73 16.10
C ASP A 305 -11.53 0.52 16.63
N GLY A 306 -10.98 1.71 16.32
CA GLY A 306 -11.47 3.00 16.83
C GLY A 306 -10.78 3.48 18.10
N HIS A 307 -10.03 2.61 18.79
CA HIS A 307 -9.26 2.93 19.98
C HIS A 307 -7.75 2.81 19.74
N ARG A 308 -7.36 1.86 18.91
CA ARG A 308 -5.95 1.58 18.62
C ARG A 308 -5.78 0.97 17.23
N ALA A 309 -4.58 1.08 16.70
CA ALA A 309 -4.15 0.30 15.55
C ALA A 309 -3.90 -1.16 15.96
N LEU A 310 -4.04 -2.07 15.02
CA LEU A 310 -3.95 -3.52 15.19
C LEU A 310 -2.85 -4.10 14.29
N ASN A 311 -2.31 -5.27 14.67
CA ASN A 311 -1.36 -6.06 13.87
C ASN A 311 -1.60 -7.57 13.98
N ASP A 312 -2.81 -7.95 14.38
CA ASP A 312 -3.27 -9.33 14.40
C ASP A 312 -3.50 -9.87 12.98
N LEU A 313 -3.33 -11.14 12.81
CA LEU A 313 -3.59 -11.88 11.57
C LEU A 313 -4.70 -12.89 11.81
N TRP A 314 -5.74 -12.81 11.01
CA TRP A 314 -6.87 -13.72 11.02
C TRP A 314 -7.03 -14.38 9.67
N ARG A 315 -7.69 -15.56 9.65
CA ARG A 315 -8.11 -16.19 8.40
C ARG A 315 -9.47 -16.86 8.54
N VAL A 316 -10.17 -16.96 7.43
CA VAL A 316 -11.44 -17.67 7.30
C VAL A 316 -11.42 -18.49 6.01
N ARG A 317 -11.95 -19.70 6.04
CA ARG A 317 -12.08 -20.49 4.81
C ARG A 317 -13.03 -19.79 3.85
N ALA A 318 -12.67 -19.76 2.55
CA ALA A 318 -13.53 -19.19 1.52
C ALA A 318 -14.80 -20.03 1.26
N GLU A 319 -14.80 -21.29 1.70
CA GLU A 319 -15.98 -22.16 1.69
C GLU A 319 -16.47 -22.35 3.12
N PRO A 320 -17.80 -22.29 3.35
CA PRO A 320 -18.36 -22.54 4.67
C PRO A 320 -18.18 -24.01 5.07
N ASN A 321 -18.27 -24.29 6.36
CA ASN A 321 -18.26 -25.64 6.89
C ASN A 321 -19.54 -26.40 6.49
N ALA A 322 -19.67 -27.67 6.89
CA ALA A 322 -20.82 -28.53 6.57
C ALA A 322 -22.17 -27.96 7.04
N ASP A 323 -22.17 -27.17 8.12
CA ASP A 323 -23.36 -26.50 8.65
C ASP A 323 -23.67 -25.17 7.96
N GLY A 324 -22.90 -24.80 6.93
CA GLY A 324 -23.04 -23.52 6.22
C GLY A 324 -22.55 -22.34 7.01
N ALA A 325 -21.69 -22.52 8.04
CA ALA A 325 -21.09 -21.46 8.80
C ALA A 325 -19.63 -21.21 8.37
N TYR A 326 -19.19 -20.00 8.54
CA TYR A 326 -17.78 -19.61 8.42
C TYR A 326 -17.17 -19.55 9.83
N GLU A 327 -15.92 -19.91 9.95
CA GLU A 327 -15.18 -19.89 11.22
C GLU A 327 -13.87 -19.13 11.03
N TRP A 328 -13.70 -18.10 11.85
CA TRP A 328 -12.46 -17.34 11.88
C TRP A 328 -11.43 -18.00 12.80
N GLU A 329 -10.20 -17.99 12.38
CA GLU A 329 -9.05 -18.47 13.13
C GLU A 329 -8.04 -17.34 13.25
N GLU A 330 -7.63 -17.00 14.48
CA GLU A 330 -6.49 -16.11 14.70
C GLU A 330 -5.21 -16.90 14.42
N VAL A 331 -4.33 -16.32 13.59
CA VAL A 331 -3.13 -16.99 13.11
C VAL A 331 -1.94 -16.57 13.95
N ASP A 332 -1.36 -17.50 14.67
CA ASP A 332 -0.10 -17.28 15.36
C ASP A 332 1.04 -17.14 14.36
N THR A 333 1.81 -16.06 14.50
CA THR A 333 2.95 -15.79 13.63
C THR A 333 4.22 -15.63 14.46
N ARG A 334 5.35 -16.01 13.84
CA ARG A 334 6.69 -15.90 14.44
C ARG A 334 7.43 -14.68 13.87
N GLY A 335 8.61 -14.39 14.42
CA GLY A 335 9.47 -13.29 13.96
C GLY A 335 8.96 -11.91 14.39
N GLY A 336 9.56 -10.86 13.83
CA GLY A 336 9.20 -9.49 14.16
C GLY A 336 7.93 -9.05 13.43
N ARG A 337 6.76 -9.10 14.06
CA ARG A 337 5.54 -8.52 13.49
C ARG A 337 5.73 -7.04 13.20
N PRO A 338 5.15 -6.50 12.11
CA PRO A 338 5.09 -5.05 11.91
C PRO A 338 4.38 -4.35 13.08
N PHE A 339 4.72 -3.10 13.33
CA PHE A 339 3.96 -2.29 14.28
C PHE A 339 2.49 -2.26 13.91
N PRO A 340 1.57 -2.16 14.90
CA PRO A 340 0.14 -2.00 14.65
C PRO A 340 -0.13 -0.86 13.68
N ARG A 341 -0.95 -1.10 12.67
CA ARG A 341 -1.18 -0.14 11.59
C ARG A 341 -2.50 -0.29 10.86
N GLY A 342 -3.04 0.85 10.40
CA GLY A 342 -4.07 0.93 9.39
C GLY A 342 -3.55 1.64 8.13
N TYR A 343 -4.38 1.76 7.09
CA TYR A 343 -4.07 2.47 5.84
C TYR A 343 -2.83 1.98 5.09
N HIS A 344 -2.32 0.81 5.45
CA HIS A 344 -1.24 0.09 4.79
C HIS A 344 -1.76 -0.71 3.60
N THR A 345 -0.86 -1.24 2.81
CA THR A 345 -1.19 -2.22 1.78
C THR A 345 -0.58 -3.57 2.09
N SER A 346 -1.28 -4.62 1.69
CA SER A 346 -0.83 -6.01 1.75
C SER A 346 -0.93 -6.61 0.35
N THR A 347 0.21 -6.97 -0.23
CA THR A 347 0.28 -7.51 -1.58
C THR A 347 0.87 -8.91 -1.56
N LEU A 348 0.12 -9.86 -2.11
CA LEU A 348 0.57 -11.25 -2.22
C LEU A 348 1.56 -11.40 -3.37
N VAL A 349 2.72 -11.97 -3.11
CA VAL A 349 3.78 -12.27 -4.07
C VAL A 349 4.20 -13.73 -3.89
N GLY A 350 3.69 -14.61 -4.75
CA GLY A 350 3.85 -16.05 -4.57
C GLY A 350 3.25 -16.53 -3.24
N ASN A 351 4.10 -17.07 -2.36
CA ASN A 351 3.75 -17.49 -1.00
C ASN A 351 4.14 -16.48 0.09
N GLN A 352 4.46 -15.25 -0.29
CA GLN A 352 4.85 -14.18 0.63
C GLN A 352 3.86 -13.03 0.57
N LEU A 353 3.52 -12.48 1.73
CA LEU A 353 2.75 -11.24 1.85
C LEU A 353 3.70 -10.08 2.08
N VAL A 354 3.65 -9.08 1.21
CA VAL A 354 4.38 -7.82 1.35
C VAL A 354 3.47 -6.79 2.00
N VAL A 355 3.79 -6.36 3.22
CA VAL A 355 3.10 -5.28 3.93
C VAL A 355 3.95 -4.02 3.83
N PHE A 356 3.38 -2.94 3.31
CA PHE A 356 4.08 -1.68 3.11
C PHE A 356 3.33 -0.49 3.67
N GLY A 357 4.03 0.37 4.39
CA GLY A 357 3.54 1.66 4.84
C GLY A 357 2.39 1.60 5.85
N GLY A 358 1.50 2.57 5.79
CA GLY A 358 0.39 2.75 6.72
C GLY A 358 0.68 3.73 7.83
N SER A 359 -0.13 3.70 8.89
CA SER A 359 -0.02 4.57 10.06
C SER A 359 -0.67 3.92 11.26
N ASP A 360 -0.19 4.25 12.46
CA ASP A 360 -0.84 3.91 13.73
C ASP A 360 -1.75 5.03 14.27
N GLY A 361 -1.84 6.15 13.51
CA GLY A 361 -2.53 7.37 13.88
C GLY A 361 -1.59 8.47 14.37
N GLN A 362 -0.34 8.17 14.70
CA GLN A 362 0.69 9.12 15.12
C GLN A 362 1.80 9.27 14.10
N GLU A 363 2.28 8.16 13.58
CA GLU A 363 3.37 8.10 12.61
C GLU A 363 2.90 7.56 11.25
N CYS A 364 3.51 8.07 10.19
CA CYS A 364 3.39 7.53 8.84
C CYS A 364 4.56 6.60 8.57
N PHE A 365 4.27 5.33 8.30
CA PHE A 365 5.29 4.31 8.11
C PHE A 365 5.80 4.24 6.66
N GLY A 366 7.07 3.90 6.51
CA GLY A 366 7.72 3.63 5.22
C GLY A 366 8.47 2.29 5.23
N ASP A 367 8.27 1.49 6.27
CA ASP A 367 8.87 0.17 6.40
C ASP A 367 8.15 -0.87 5.53
N THR A 368 8.86 -1.93 5.24
CA THR A 368 8.33 -3.09 4.52
C THR A 368 8.56 -4.35 5.32
N SER A 369 7.51 -5.12 5.50
CA SER A 369 7.57 -6.41 6.19
C SER A 369 7.07 -7.52 5.29
N LEU A 370 7.70 -8.67 5.37
CA LEU A 370 7.35 -9.86 4.62
C LEU A 370 6.83 -10.94 5.59
N LEU A 371 5.70 -11.55 5.26
CA LEU A 371 5.21 -12.74 5.93
C LEU A 371 5.32 -13.92 4.97
N SER A 372 6.09 -14.93 5.35
CA SER A 372 6.04 -16.23 4.68
C SER A 372 4.76 -16.95 5.07
N LEU A 373 3.90 -17.25 4.11
CA LEU A 373 2.63 -17.94 4.35
C LEU A 373 2.80 -19.46 4.55
N ASP A 374 3.96 -20.00 4.23
CA ASP A 374 4.30 -21.41 4.48
C ASP A 374 4.78 -21.64 5.91
N THR A 375 5.58 -20.71 6.45
CA THR A 375 6.17 -20.82 7.78
C THR A 375 5.47 -19.96 8.83
N MET A 376 4.60 -19.04 8.42
CA MET A 376 3.97 -18.00 9.24
C MET A 376 5.01 -17.18 10.02
N GLU A 377 6.10 -16.82 9.35
CA GLU A 377 7.20 -16.06 9.94
C GLU A 377 7.35 -14.69 9.27
N TRP A 378 7.42 -13.65 10.12
CA TRP A 378 7.66 -12.28 9.69
C TRP A 378 9.16 -11.98 9.60
N SER A 379 9.53 -11.23 8.58
CA SER A 379 10.84 -10.60 8.41
C SER A 379 10.67 -9.16 7.94
N HIS A 380 11.64 -8.30 8.31
CA HIS A 380 11.68 -6.92 7.85
C HIS A 380 12.70 -6.79 6.72
N VAL A 381 12.36 -5.99 5.73
CA VAL A 381 13.28 -5.63 4.65
C VAL A 381 13.54 -4.14 4.65
N THR A 382 14.80 -3.78 4.50
CA THR A 382 15.21 -2.37 4.40
C THR A 382 15.20 -1.96 2.95
N ILE A 383 14.49 -0.88 2.66
CA ILE A 383 14.44 -0.26 1.33
C ILE A 383 15.04 1.12 1.45
N ASP A 384 16.02 1.44 0.60
CA ASP A 384 16.72 2.73 0.59
C ASP A 384 16.44 3.48 -0.72
N PRO A 385 16.01 4.76 -0.66
CA PRO A 385 15.60 5.50 0.55
C PRO A 385 14.25 5.00 1.11
N PRO A 386 14.01 5.13 2.43
CA PRO A 386 12.70 4.85 3.00
C PRO A 386 11.70 5.90 2.51
N LEU A 387 10.53 5.46 2.05
CA LEU A 387 9.46 6.32 1.57
C LEU A 387 8.20 6.06 2.38
N THR A 388 7.81 7.00 3.22
CA THR A 388 6.58 6.92 4.00
C THR A 388 5.36 7.04 3.10
N ARG A 389 4.34 6.19 3.37
CA ARG A 389 3.10 6.25 2.60
C ARG A 389 1.93 5.62 3.35
N LEU A 390 0.79 6.30 3.38
CA LEU A 390 -0.48 5.79 3.88
C LEU A 390 -1.61 6.06 2.88
N ALA A 391 -2.71 5.33 2.98
CA ALA A 391 -3.88 5.47 2.11
C ALA A 391 -3.54 5.46 0.61
N HIS A 392 -2.46 4.77 0.27
CA HIS A 392 -2.00 4.49 -1.10
C HIS A 392 -2.62 3.18 -1.61
N SER A 393 -2.46 2.91 -2.88
CA SER A 393 -2.65 1.57 -3.43
C SER A 393 -1.32 0.92 -3.79
N ALA A 394 -1.23 -0.40 -3.65
CA ALA A 394 -0.08 -1.17 -4.09
C ALA A 394 -0.55 -2.38 -4.92
N THR A 395 0.04 -2.53 -6.10
CA THR A 395 -0.35 -3.58 -7.05
C THR A 395 0.90 -4.26 -7.61
N LEU A 396 0.90 -5.59 -7.59
CA LEU A 396 1.98 -6.38 -8.19
C LEU A 396 1.84 -6.40 -9.71
N VAL A 397 2.90 -6.01 -10.42
CA VAL A 397 3.01 -6.09 -11.88
C VAL A 397 4.35 -6.70 -12.24
N GLY A 398 4.36 -7.95 -12.68
CA GLY A 398 5.59 -8.72 -12.87
C GLY A 398 6.36 -8.82 -11.56
N MET A 399 7.62 -8.37 -11.54
CA MET A 399 8.46 -8.33 -10.34
C MET A 399 8.46 -6.96 -9.63
N TYR A 400 7.54 -6.06 -9.99
CA TYR A 400 7.46 -4.73 -9.41
C TYR A 400 6.21 -4.56 -8.56
N LEU A 401 6.36 -3.96 -7.40
CA LEU A 401 5.25 -3.42 -6.64
C LEU A 401 5.04 -1.97 -7.04
N PHE A 402 3.91 -1.69 -7.68
CA PHE A 402 3.50 -0.33 -8.04
C PHE A 402 2.75 0.29 -6.87
N VAL A 403 3.35 1.31 -6.25
CA VAL A 403 2.73 2.10 -5.19
C VAL A 403 2.27 3.42 -5.82
N ILE A 404 0.97 3.65 -5.79
CA ILE A 404 0.35 4.78 -6.48
C ILE A 404 -0.30 5.72 -5.48
N CYS A 405 -0.03 7.02 -5.64
CA CYS A 405 -0.65 8.10 -4.87
C CYS A 405 -0.44 7.93 -3.35
N GLY A 406 -1.44 8.28 -2.52
CA GLY A 406 -1.39 8.20 -1.07
C GLY A 406 -0.94 9.52 -0.43
N HIS A 407 -0.70 9.48 0.88
CA HIS A 407 -0.24 10.59 1.71
C HIS A 407 1.10 10.22 2.35
N ASP A 408 2.09 11.10 2.36
CA ASP A 408 3.45 10.79 2.83
C ASP A 408 3.72 11.17 4.30
N GLY A 409 2.68 11.63 4.97
CA GLY A 409 2.74 12.19 6.33
C GLY A 409 2.64 13.72 6.34
N ALA A 410 2.96 14.38 5.21
CA ALA A 410 2.87 15.84 5.05
C ALA A 410 1.85 16.25 3.97
N ASP A 411 1.90 15.60 2.81
CA ASP A 411 1.12 15.97 1.64
C ASP A 411 0.56 14.75 0.90
N TYR A 412 -0.54 14.96 0.16
CA TYR A 412 -1.02 13.98 -0.81
C TYR A 412 -0.09 13.94 -2.03
N ALA A 413 0.12 12.75 -2.56
CA ALA A 413 0.97 12.52 -3.72
C ALA A 413 0.17 11.97 -4.90
N ASN A 414 0.70 12.13 -6.12
CA ASN A 414 0.23 11.47 -7.35
C ASN A 414 1.34 10.67 -8.04
N GLN A 415 2.39 10.40 -7.32
CA GLN A 415 3.54 9.65 -7.80
C GLN A 415 3.17 8.19 -8.06
N VAL A 416 3.85 7.61 -9.03
CA VAL A 416 3.95 6.16 -9.22
C VAL A 416 5.34 5.74 -8.79
N LEU A 417 5.42 5.04 -7.67
CA LEU A 417 6.65 4.48 -7.16
C LEU A 417 6.71 3.01 -7.55
N MET A 418 7.81 2.57 -8.11
CA MET A 418 8.02 1.19 -8.55
C MET A 418 9.12 0.56 -7.70
N LEU A 419 8.73 -0.34 -6.80
CA LEU A 419 9.68 -1.12 -6.03
C LEU A 419 9.98 -2.41 -6.80
N LYS A 420 11.22 -2.58 -7.25
CA LYS A 420 11.70 -3.82 -7.82
C LYS A 420 11.97 -4.83 -6.71
N LEU A 421 11.21 -5.91 -6.68
CA LEU A 421 11.16 -6.80 -5.51
C LEU A 421 12.38 -7.72 -5.40
N ASP A 422 13.06 -8.05 -6.49
CA ASP A 422 14.29 -8.86 -6.45
C ASP A 422 15.48 -8.11 -5.86
N THR A 423 15.54 -6.79 -6.08
CA THR A 423 16.64 -5.93 -5.64
C THR A 423 16.29 -5.05 -4.45
N LEU A 424 15.01 -4.95 -4.10
CA LEU A 424 14.46 -4.06 -3.07
C LEU A 424 14.87 -2.60 -3.30
N ARG A 425 14.84 -2.16 -4.56
CA ARG A 425 15.20 -0.79 -4.95
C ARG A 425 14.05 -0.11 -5.66
N TRP A 426 13.87 1.17 -5.36
CA TRP A 426 12.97 2.01 -6.11
C TRP A 426 13.53 2.30 -7.50
N GLU A 427 12.71 2.08 -8.50
CA GLU A 427 13.02 2.45 -9.89
C GLU A 427 12.02 3.50 -10.38
N THR A 428 12.49 4.36 -11.27
CA THR A 428 11.66 5.34 -11.95
C THR A 428 11.64 5.04 -13.44
N ARG A 429 10.46 5.18 -14.06
CA ARG A 429 10.29 5.07 -15.50
C ARG A 429 9.56 6.28 -16.03
N ALA A 430 9.74 6.56 -17.31
CA ALA A 430 9.02 7.64 -17.96
C ALA A 430 7.51 7.32 -17.98
N ILE A 431 6.72 8.25 -17.46
CA ILE A 431 5.27 8.20 -17.48
C ILE A 431 4.78 9.46 -18.15
N TYR A 432 4.00 9.32 -19.18
CA TYR A 432 3.45 10.43 -19.96
C TYR A 432 1.94 10.59 -19.68
N GLY A 433 1.37 11.62 -20.27
CA GLY A 433 -0.04 11.96 -20.08
C GLY A 433 -0.34 12.67 -18.76
N PRO A 434 -1.55 13.19 -18.59
CA PRO A 434 -1.96 13.91 -17.40
C PRO A 434 -2.19 12.91 -16.24
N PRO A 435 -1.40 12.96 -15.15
CA PRO A 435 -1.65 12.12 -13.98
C PRO A 435 -2.90 12.59 -13.23
N PRO A 436 -3.49 11.76 -12.36
CA PRO A 436 -4.52 12.21 -11.46
C PRO A 436 -3.99 13.30 -10.51
N VAL A 437 -4.89 14.14 -10.01
CA VAL A 437 -4.58 15.09 -8.93
C VAL A 437 -4.04 14.31 -7.73
N PRO A 438 -3.06 14.83 -6.95
CA PRO A 438 -2.58 14.19 -5.74
C PRO A 438 -3.74 13.75 -4.84
N ARG A 439 -3.74 12.47 -4.42
CA ARG A 439 -4.85 11.87 -3.67
C ARG A 439 -4.46 10.65 -2.84
N GLY A 440 -5.22 10.39 -1.81
CA GLY A 440 -5.24 9.13 -1.09
C GLY A 440 -6.64 8.54 -1.04
N TYR A 441 -6.81 7.40 -0.36
CA TYR A 441 -8.11 6.73 -0.16
C TYR A 441 -8.83 6.36 -1.47
N HIS A 442 -8.10 6.34 -2.58
CA HIS A 442 -8.57 5.86 -3.87
C HIS A 442 -8.52 4.32 -3.88
N ALA A 443 -9.22 3.73 -4.82
CA ALA A 443 -9.11 2.31 -5.09
C ALA A 443 -8.39 2.06 -6.42
N CYS A 444 -7.62 0.98 -6.50
CA CYS A 444 -6.84 0.62 -7.68
C CYS A 444 -6.92 -0.87 -7.95
N ALA A 445 -6.98 -1.25 -9.22
CA ALA A 445 -6.85 -2.64 -9.66
C ALA A 445 -6.15 -2.74 -11.01
N LEU A 446 -5.45 -3.86 -11.21
CA LEU A 446 -4.82 -4.24 -12.46
C LEU A 446 -5.79 -5.08 -13.29
N HIS A 447 -6.03 -4.69 -14.51
CA HIS A 447 -6.76 -5.47 -15.50
C HIS A 447 -6.26 -5.18 -16.91
N ASP A 448 -6.02 -6.21 -17.71
CA ASP A 448 -5.60 -6.13 -19.11
C ASP A 448 -4.47 -5.13 -19.36
N GLY A 449 -3.39 -5.23 -18.58
CA GLY A 449 -2.20 -4.36 -18.71
C GLY A 449 -2.43 -2.89 -18.33
N ARG A 450 -3.52 -2.59 -17.63
CA ARG A 450 -3.88 -1.24 -17.15
C ARG A 450 -4.12 -1.25 -15.65
N LEU A 451 -3.60 -0.23 -14.97
CA LEU A 451 -3.97 0.07 -13.60
C LEU A 451 -5.11 1.10 -13.63
N TYR A 452 -6.26 0.69 -13.12
CA TYR A 452 -7.46 1.52 -13.00
C TYR A 452 -7.46 2.18 -11.61
N VAL A 453 -7.49 3.51 -11.56
CA VAL A 453 -7.50 4.31 -10.33
C VAL A 453 -8.81 5.09 -10.27
N HIS A 454 -9.62 4.81 -9.25
CA HIS A 454 -10.95 5.41 -9.12
C HIS A 454 -11.10 6.16 -7.79
N GLY A 455 -11.67 7.37 -7.87
CA GLY A 455 -12.07 8.17 -6.72
C GLY A 455 -10.90 8.63 -5.86
N GLY A 456 -11.15 8.75 -4.55
CA GLY A 456 -10.15 9.20 -3.56
C GLY A 456 -10.40 10.63 -3.08
N TYR A 457 -9.42 11.19 -2.35
CA TYR A 457 -9.51 12.47 -1.65
C TYR A 457 -8.15 13.16 -1.58
N ASN A 458 -8.12 14.48 -1.64
CA ASN A 458 -6.90 15.29 -1.61
C ASN A 458 -6.80 16.23 -0.39
N GLY A 459 -7.63 16.03 0.62
CA GLY A 459 -7.74 16.94 1.77
C GLY A 459 -8.83 18.00 1.64
N GLN A 460 -9.34 18.25 0.42
CA GLN A 460 -10.36 19.25 0.14
C GLN A 460 -11.55 18.67 -0.63
N GLU A 461 -11.26 17.86 -1.64
CA GLU A 461 -12.24 17.37 -2.61
C GLU A 461 -12.22 15.84 -2.70
N VAL A 462 -13.42 15.23 -2.78
CA VAL A 462 -13.63 13.81 -3.07
C VAL A 462 -13.89 13.68 -4.58
N PHE A 463 -13.29 12.66 -5.19
CA PHE A 463 -13.31 12.46 -6.65
C PHE A 463 -14.27 11.34 -7.08
N ASP A 464 -14.75 11.42 -8.31
CA ASP A 464 -15.55 10.40 -9.01
C ASP A 464 -14.92 9.98 -10.35
N ASP A 465 -13.72 10.48 -10.62
CA ASP A 465 -12.99 10.22 -11.84
C ASP A 465 -12.40 8.82 -11.88
N LEU A 466 -12.21 8.31 -13.09
CA LEU A 466 -11.48 7.10 -13.38
C LEU A 466 -10.25 7.46 -14.22
N TYR A 467 -9.08 7.09 -13.72
CA TYR A 467 -7.83 7.16 -14.45
C TYR A 467 -7.32 5.77 -14.80
N THR A 468 -6.70 5.65 -15.95
CA THR A 468 -5.95 4.45 -16.31
C THR A 468 -4.48 4.80 -16.50
N LEU A 469 -3.62 3.99 -15.89
CA LEU A 469 -2.20 3.93 -16.23
C LEU A 469 -2.00 2.75 -17.18
N GLU A 470 -1.81 3.05 -18.46
CA GLU A 470 -1.49 2.08 -19.48
C GLU A 470 -0.07 1.57 -19.28
N LEU A 471 0.07 0.26 -19.08
CA LEU A 471 1.33 -0.42 -18.89
C LEU A 471 1.80 -1.02 -20.23
N SER A 472 1.82 -0.23 -21.31
CA SER A 472 2.27 -0.68 -22.63
C SER A 472 3.69 -1.24 -22.58
N SER A 473 4.48 -0.81 -21.60
CA SER A 473 5.76 -1.40 -21.26
C SER A 473 5.67 -2.72 -20.49
N TYR A 474 4.47 -3.23 -20.18
CA TYR A 474 4.31 -4.50 -19.46
C TYR A 474 5.04 -5.66 -20.17
N SER A 475 5.00 -5.69 -21.50
CA SER A 475 5.73 -6.66 -22.32
C SER A 475 7.26 -6.55 -22.16
N TYR A 476 7.77 -5.42 -21.67
CA TYR A 476 9.19 -5.14 -21.46
C TYR A 476 9.59 -5.15 -19.98
N LEU A 477 8.61 -5.25 -19.07
CA LEU A 477 8.92 -5.54 -17.66
C LEU A 477 9.39 -7.01 -17.62
N PRO A 478 10.51 -7.31 -16.95
CA PRO A 478 10.96 -8.67 -16.82
C PRO A 478 9.85 -9.53 -16.24
N GLN A 479 9.28 -10.39 -17.08
CA GLN A 479 8.31 -11.39 -16.66
C GLN A 479 9.08 -12.60 -16.17
N VAL A 480 9.60 -12.51 -14.98
CA VAL A 480 10.22 -13.66 -14.32
C VAL A 480 9.10 -14.34 -13.53
N PRO A 481 8.65 -15.55 -13.95
CA PRO A 481 7.54 -16.22 -13.29
C PRO A 481 7.87 -16.61 -11.84
N GLU A 482 9.16 -16.74 -11.53
CA GLU A 482 9.65 -17.08 -10.19
C GLU A 482 10.83 -16.18 -9.84
N PHE A 483 10.71 -15.44 -8.76
CA PHE A 483 11.79 -14.64 -8.17
C PHE A 483 11.69 -14.69 -6.63
N VAL A 484 12.83 -14.50 -5.97
CA VAL A 484 12.88 -14.38 -4.51
C VAL A 484 13.06 -12.92 -4.16
N ILE A 485 12.26 -12.41 -3.25
CA ILE A 485 12.32 -11.02 -2.81
C ILE A 485 13.68 -10.78 -2.16
N GLY A 486 14.37 -9.71 -2.61
CA GLY A 486 15.68 -9.32 -2.08
C GLY A 486 16.86 -10.20 -2.50
N CYS A 487 16.67 -11.14 -3.43
CA CYS A 487 17.76 -11.99 -3.94
C CYS A 487 18.08 -11.61 -5.39
N HIS A 488 19.25 -11.00 -5.59
CA HIS A 488 19.86 -10.90 -6.92
C HIS A 488 20.28 -12.29 -7.41
N ARG A 489 19.82 -12.69 -8.58
CA ARG A 489 20.45 -13.77 -9.36
C ARG A 489 21.57 -13.19 -10.24
#